data_271aa3a7b3323222cd3b0ef540f91044
#
_entry.id   271aa3a7b3323222cd3b0ef540f91044
#
_cell.length_a   1.000
_cell.length_b   1.000
_cell.length_c   1.000
_cell.angle_alpha   90.00
_cell.angle_beta   90.00
_cell.angle_gamma   90.00
#
_symmetry.space_group_name_H-M   'P 1'
#
loop_
_entity.id
_entity.type
_entity.pdbx_description
1 polymer ?
#
loop_
_entity_poly.entity_id
_entity_poly.type
_entity_poly.pdbx_seq_one_letter_code
_entity_poly.pdbx_strand_id
1 'polypeptide(L)'
;MKKFIIAIVMSLLFAILPFEVAAYNGEIVKFKMNDSKIYPGTQRNISVYVPKEYDGKTPACLWVSMSGGSFMLDTLDKLIADGEIPTIIGVFVSPGQIRDAEGNAVRYNRSNELDRMDGRYAEFLETEVLPAVCKRKTADGREIKISDRATDRAIYGNSSGGICAFNVAWQRPDLFSRVYTSCGTFVSFRGGDQYPALIRKCEPRPIRVFLQDNDQDSWNPLFGSWFEYNELVLSALKFAGYEVRHSWGKGGHSSKNARAIMPDVLRWLFEGWPELPKKGKSQSKTVASMLVEGEEWRCIGENISDGAMLHPHSEEKVVLQSGKQKEFVFANGSRTKAKGKIVLSDPYTALYPGGTHTAKRVEGSNWVWDYINTPDGKLSHGQQFYFLYADAGQILYDASGYLYVASKVGIQVCDQNGRVRTILSLPGGEVTTIAFAGNHLFAVSKGRLYVRKLLRSGTHNGLPKSEKQG
;
A
#
# COMPACT_ATOMS: atom_id res chain seq x y z
N MET A 1 -72.44 -51.59 -4.00
CA MET A 1 -71.40 -50.78 -3.38
C MET A 1 -70.37 -50.41 -4.50
N LYS A 2 -70.55 -49.29 -5.14
CA LYS A 2 -69.65 -48.79 -6.22
C LYS A 2 -68.78 -47.70 -5.61
N LYS A 3 -67.46 -47.93 -5.54
CA LYS A 3 -66.47 -46.91 -5.13
C LYS A 3 -66.19 -46.01 -6.31
N PHE A 4 -66.46 -44.72 -6.18
CA PHE A 4 -66.04 -43.69 -7.07
C PHE A 4 -64.55 -43.33 -6.76
N ILE A 5 -63.70 -43.46 -7.74
CA ILE A 5 -62.32 -42.94 -7.73
C ILE A 5 -62.37 -41.58 -8.38
N ILE A 6 -62.14 -40.53 -7.58
CA ILE A 6 -61.96 -39.17 -8.06
C ILE A 6 -60.45 -39.02 -8.31
N ALA A 7 -60.05 -38.91 -9.57
CA ALA A 7 -58.68 -38.53 -9.98
C ALA A 7 -58.54 -37.02 -9.87
N ILE A 8 -57.74 -36.52 -8.90
CA ILE A 8 -57.35 -35.12 -8.83
C ILE A 8 -56.14 -34.95 -9.74
N VAL A 9 -56.35 -34.29 -10.87
CA VAL A 9 -55.26 -33.79 -11.74
C VAL A 9 -54.70 -32.52 -11.06
N MET A 10 -53.59 -32.65 -10.37
CA MET A 10 -52.79 -31.51 -9.91
C MET A 10 -52.00 -30.94 -11.08
N SER A 11 -52.47 -29.84 -11.65
CA SER A 11 -51.74 -29.04 -12.61
C SER A 11 -50.58 -28.36 -11.84
N LEU A 12 -49.34 -28.86 -12.02
CA LEU A 12 -48.14 -28.16 -11.63
C LEU A 12 -47.98 -26.94 -12.56
N LEU A 13 -48.45 -25.79 -12.10
CA LEU A 13 -47.95 -24.49 -12.62
C LEU A 13 -46.53 -24.33 -12.13
N PHE A 14 -45.56 -24.68 -12.95
CA PHE A 14 -44.21 -24.17 -12.82
C PHE A 14 -44.29 -22.65 -13.06
N ALA A 15 -44.30 -21.88 -11.97
CA ALA A 15 -43.98 -20.48 -12.03
C ALA A 15 -42.53 -20.38 -12.55
N ILE A 16 -42.39 -20.08 -13.85
CA ILE A 16 -41.12 -19.63 -14.41
C ILE A 16 -40.88 -18.28 -13.74
N LEU A 17 -40.13 -18.29 -12.64
CA LEU A 17 -39.54 -17.07 -12.12
C LEU A 17 -38.71 -16.50 -13.27
N PRO A 18 -38.92 -15.24 -13.64
CA PRO A 18 -38.08 -14.63 -14.67
C PRO A 18 -36.65 -14.75 -14.17
N PHE A 19 -35.80 -15.47 -14.91
CA PHE A 19 -34.36 -15.29 -14.78
C PHE A 19 -34.17 -13.79 -14.99
N GLU A 20 -33.76 -13.07 -13.94
CA GLU A 20 -33.25 -11.71 -14.13
C GLU A 20 -32.09 -11.82 -15.11
N VAL A 21 -32.35 -11.53 -16.35
CA VAL A 21 -31.33 -11.32 -17.36
C VAL A 21 -30.48 -10.17 -16.81
N ALA A 22 -29.20 -10.38 -16.63
CA ALA A 22 -28.29 -9.35 -16.21
C ALA A 22 -28.50 -8.11 -17.06
N ALA A 23 -28.89 -6.99 -16.46
CA ALA A 23 -29.34 -5.79 -17.15
C ALA A 23 -28.20 -4.90 -17.64
N TYR A 24 -26.93 -5.41 -17.63
CA TYR A 24 -25.77 -4.67 -18.14
C TYR A 24 -25.61 -4.86 -19.67
N ASN A 25 -25.17 -3.80 -20.36
CA ASN A 25 -25.01 -3.77 -21.81
C ASN A 25 -23.58 -3.96 -22.29
N GLY A 26 -22.62 -4.00 -21.36
CA GLY A 26 -21.21 -4.21 -21.65
C GLY A 26 -20.86 -5.69 -21.88
N GLU A 27 -19.62 -5.95 -22.23
CA GLU A 27 -19.08 -7.29 -22.48
C GLU A 27 -18.22 -7.78 -21.32
N ILE A 28 -18.24 -9.10 -21.05
CA ILE A 28 -17.34 -9.73 -20.09
C ILE A 28 -16.35 -10.64 -20.83
N VAL A 29 -15.08 -10.25 -20.84
CA VAL A 29 -13.97 -11.06 -21.32
C VAL A 29 -13.40 -11.88 -20.15
N LYS A 30 -13.36 -13.22 -20.26
CA LYS A 30 -12.90 -14.13 -19.21
C LYS A 30 -11.65 -14.88 -19.65
N PHE A 31 -10.69 -15.02 -18.74
CA PHE A 31 -9.52 -15.87 -18.97
C PHE A 31 -8.95 -16.42 -17.65
N LYS A 32 -8.12 -17.47 -17.78
CA LYS A 32 -7.35 -18.04 -16.66
C LYS A 32 -5.94 -17.49 -16.68
N MET A 33 -5.39 -17.23 -15.49
CA MET A 33 -3.98 -16.90 -15.26
C MET A 33 -3.37 -17.99 -14.40
N ASN A 34 -2.36 -18.68 -14.94
CA ASN A 34 -1.71 -19.86 -14.32
C ASN A 34 -0.19 -19.71 -14.26
N ASP A 35 0.35 -18.60 -14.71
CA ASP A 35 1.78 -18.34 -14.95
C ASP A 35 2.35 -17.22 -14.07
N SER A 36 1.70 -16.93 -12.94
CA SER A 36 2.15 -15.90 -12.03
C SER A 36 3.53 -16.20 -11.46
N LYS A 37 4.44 -15.25 -11.56
CA LYS A 37 5.79 -15.28 -10.96
C LYS A 37 5.75 -14.84 -9.50
N ILE A 38 4.87 -13.90 -9.17
CA ILE A 38 4.70 -13.37 -7.81
C ILE A 38 4.01 -14.38 -6.91
N TYR A 39 3.05 -15.13 -7.46
CA TYR A 39 2.35 -16.22 -6.78
C TYR A 39 2.50 -17.54 -7.53
N PRO A 40 3.71 -18.13 -7.56
CA PRO A 40 4.00 -19.28 -8.40
C PRO A 40 3.13 -20.50 -8.11
N GLY A 41 2.73 -21.20 -9.18
CA GLY A 41 1.89 -22.40 -9.14
C GLY A 41 0.41 -22.13 -8.91
N THR A 42 -0.02 -20.85 -8.70
CA THR A 42 -1.44 -20.54 -8.51
C THR A 42 -2.18 -20.44 -9.84
N GLN A 43 -3.41 -20.93 -9.82
CA GLN A 43 -4.38 -20.78 -10.91
C GLN A 43 -5.50 -19.86 -10.44
N ARG A 44 -5.94 -18.94 -11.29
CA ARG A 44 -7.04 -18.02 -11.00
C ARG A 44 -7.84 -17.63 -12.22
N ASN A 45 -9.07 -17.23 -12.01
CA ASN A 45 -9.91 -16.65 -13.04
C ASN A 45 -9.83 -15.12 -12.98
N ILE A 46 -9.72 -14.51 -14.14
CA ILE A 46 -9.83 -13.07 -14.36
C ILE A 46 -11.06 -12.84 -15.24
N SER A 47 -11.91 -11.90 -14.83
CA SER A 47 -13.02 -11.40 -15.63
C SER A 47 -12.85 -9.91 -15.84
N VAL A 48 -12.99 -9.46 -17.07
CA VAL A 48 -12.87 -8.06 -17.47
C VAL A 48 -14.19 -7.60 -18.03
N TYR A 49 -14.81 -6.64 -17.38
CA TYR A 49 -15.99 -5.97 -17.87
C TYR A 49 -15.59 -4.75 -18.69
N VAL A 50 -16.08 -4.68 -19.92
CA VAL A 50 -15.87 -3.58 -20.85
C VAL A 50 -17.21 -2.95 -21.16
N PRO A 51 -17.50 -1.71 -20.74
CA PRO A 51 -18.77 -1.07 -20.99
C PRO A 51 -18.97 -0.79 -22.49
N LYS A 52 -20.23 -0.66 -22.88
CA LYS A 52 -20.61 -0.39 -24.30
C LYS A 52 -20.04 0.94 -24.79
N GLU A 53 -19.95 1.93 -23.91
CA GLU A 53 -19.47 3.29 -24.19
C GLU A 53 -17.96 3.36 -24.41
N TYR A 54 -17.22 2.29 -24.13
CA TYR A 54 -15.79 2.25 -24.36
C TYR A 54 -15.45 2.18 -25.85
N ASP A 55 -14.61 3.10 -26.33
CA ASP A 55 -14.33 3.28 -27.77
C ASP A 55 -13.20 2.40 -28.33
N GLY A 56 -12.49 1.66 -27.49
CA GLY A 56 -11.31 0.85 -27.87
C GLY A 56 -10.04 1.66 -28.18
N LYS A 57 -10.07 2.97 -28.05
CA LYS A 57 -8.97 3.90 -28.42
C LYS A 57 -8.45 4.70 -27.24
N THR A 58 -9.34 5.37 -26.52
CA THR A 58 -9.03 6.19 -25.36
C THR A 58 -8.79 5.30 -24.14
N PRO A 59 -7.66 5.44 -23.42
CA PRO A 59 -7.46 4.68 -22.18
C PRO A 59 -8.56 4.97 -21.17
N ALA A 60 -9.28 3.92 -20.72
CA ALA A 60 -10.39 4.04 -19.78
C ALA A 60 -9.89 4.09 -18.33
N CYS A 61 -10.72 4.62 -17.44
CA CYS A 61 -10.54 4.45 -16.01
C CYS A 61 -10.65 2.95 -15.64
N LEU A 62 -10.11 2.62 -14.46
CA LEU A 62 -10.01 1.24 -13.98
C LEU A 62 -10.74 1.06 -12.65
N TRP A 63 -11.48 -0.01 -12.54
CA TRP A 63 -11.96 -0.57 -11.29
C TRP A 63 -11.41 -1.98 -11.10
N VAL A 64 -10.67 -2.21 -10.02
CA VAL A 64 -10.20 -3.56 -9.66
C VAL A 64 -11.00 -4.08 -8.47
N SER A 65 -11.46 -5.33 -8.54
CA SER A 65 -12.17 -6.00 -7.45
C SER A 65 -11.59 -7.39 -7.17
N MET A 66 -11.29 -7.68 -5.89
CA MET A 66 -10.90 -8.98 -5.38
C MET A 66 -12.07 -9.80 -4.82
N SER A 67 -13.31 -9.32 -4.96
CA SER A 67 -14.49 -9.86 -4.28
C SER A 67 -15.63 -10.24 -5.24
N GLY A 68 -15.31 -10.67 -6.46
CA GLY A 68 -16.30 -10.85 -7.51
C GLY A 68 -16.89 -9.51 -7.96
N GLY A 69 -17.84 -9.50 -8.90
CA GLY A 69 -18.23 -8.23 -9.43
C GLY A 69 -19.53 -8.14 -10.23
N SER A 70 -20.16 -9.26 -10.52
CA SER A 70 -21.37 -9.25 -11.34
C SER A 70 -22.47 -8.34 -10.79
N PHE A 71 -22.54 -8.19 -9.47
CA PHE A 71 -23.56 -7.38 -8.80
C PHE A 71 -23.46 -5.87 -9.05
N MET A 72 -22.33 -5.39 -9.53
CA MET A 72 -22.11 -3.96 -9.74
C MET A 72 -22.16 -3.54 -11.22
N LEU A 73 -22.25 -4.49 -12.13
CA LEU A 73 -22.17 -4.20 -13.58
C LEU A 73 -23.31 -3.30 -14.05
N ASP A 74 -24.53 -3.55 -13.58
CA ASP A 74 -25.70 -2.72 -13.90
C ASP A 74 -25.51 -1.27 -13.38
N THR A 75 -24.91 -1.15 -12.19
CA THR A 75 -24.61 0.16 -11.61
C THR A 75 -23.54 0.90 -12.40
N LEU A 76 -22.47 0.21 -12.82
CA LEU A 76 -21.44 0.80 -13.67
C LEU A 76 -22.03 1.27 -15.00
N ASP A 77 -22.76 0.39 -15.70
CA ASP A 77 -23.42 0.73 -16.98
C ASP A 77 -24.28 1.99 -16.86
N LYS A 78 -25.19 1.98 -15.87
CA LYS A 78 -26.09 3.10 -15.67
C LYS A 78 -25.34 4.41 -15.43
N LEU A 79 -24.40 4.43 -14.49
CA LEU A 79 -23.69 5.65 -14.11
C LEU A 79 -22.77 6.16 -15.23
N ILE A 80 -22.19 5.26 -16.04
CA ILE A 80 -21.39 5.63 -17.22
C ILE A 80 -22.28 6.20 -18.29
N ALA A 81 -23.41 5.53 -18.63
CA ALA A 81 -24.36 5.99 -19.63
C ALA A 81 -25.00 7.35 -19.28
N ASP A 82 -25.27 7.58 -17.99
CA ASP A 82 -25.82 8.85 -17.48
C ASP A 82 -24.73 9.96 -17.38
N GLY A 83 -23.45 9.63 -17.66
CA GLY A 83 -22.34 10.59 -17.57
C GLY A 83 -21.97 11.01 -16.14
N GLU A 84 -22.41 10.28 -15.12
CA GLU A 84 -22.17 10.59 -13.71
C GLU A 84 -20.76 10.17 -13.24
N ILE A 85 -20.18 9.18 -13.91
CA ILE A 85 -18.80 8.72 -13.70
C ILE A 85 -18.10 8.53 -15.06
N PRO A 86 -16.76 8.54 -15.11
CA PRO A 86 -16.04 8.29 -16.36
C PRO A 86 -16.28 6.87 -16.88
N THR A 87 -15.90 6.61 -18.15
CA THR A 87 -15.85 5.25 -18.71
C THR A 87 -14.85 4.41 -17.93
N ILE A 88 -15.33 3.34 -17.28
CA ILE A 88 -14.55 2.49 -16.37
C ILE A 88 -14.56 1.04 -16.89
N ILE A 89 -13.38 0.46 -17.06
CA ILE A 89 -13.19 -0.97 -17.27
C ILE A 89 -13.07 -1.65 -15.90
N GLY A 90 -13.90 -2.69 -15.68
CA GLY A 90 -13.89 -3.49 -14.45
C GLY A 90 -13.00 -4.72 -14.57
N VAL A 91 -12.06 -4.92 -13.66
CA VAL A 91 -11.19 -6.10 -13.59
C VAL A 91 -11.45 -6.85 -12.29
N PHE A 92 -11.94 -8.08 -12.38
CA PHE A 92 -12.32 -8.93 -11.27
C PHE A 92 -11.32 -10.07 -11.13
N VAL A 93 -10.58 -10.09 -10.04
CA VAL A 93 -9.46 -11.00 -9.79
C VAL A 93 -9.84 -12.01 -8.72
N SER A 94 -9.99 -13.28 -9.09
CA SER A 94 -10.19 -14.34 -8.09
C SER A 94 -8.90 -14.63 -7.34
N PRO A 95 -8.94 -14.97 -6.04
CA PRO A 95 -7.78 -15.47 -5.33
C PRO A 95 -7.22 -16.73 -5.97
N GLY A 96 -5.89 -16.88 -5.92
CA GLY A 96 -5.21 -18.03 -6.47
C GLY A 96 -5.47 -19.32 -5.70
N GLN A 97 -5.40 -20.44 -6.40
CA GLN A 97 -5.45 -21.79 -5.84
C GLN A 97 -4.36 -22.64 -6.48
N ILE A 98 -3.71 -23.49 -5.70
CA ILE A 98 -2.90 -24.56 -6.25
C ILE A 98 -3.77 -25.80 -6.35
N ARG A 99 -3.71 -26.49 -7.50
CA ARG A 99 -4.50 -27.69 -7.79
C ARG A 99 -3.59 -28.87 -8.05
N ASP A 100 -4.07 -30.07 -7.69
CA ASP A 100 -3.44 -31.34 -8.04
C ASP A 100 -3.69 -31.71 -9.53
N ALA A 101 -3.21 -32.88 -9.92
CA ALA A 101 -3.39 -33.40 -11.27
C ALA A 101 -4.87 -33.72 -11.61
N GLU A 102 -5.66 -34.02 -10.62
CA GLU A 102 -7.10 -34.32 -10.70
C GLU A 102 -7.93 -33.03 -10.73
N GLY A 103 -7.31 -31.83 -10.51
CA GLY A 103 -7.95 -30.52 -10.54
C GLY A 103 -8.54 -30.09 -9.20
N ASN A 104 -8.32 -30.84 -8.09
CA ASN A 104 -8.78 -30.44 -6.75
C ASN A 104 -7.89 -29.35 -6.17
N ALA A 105 -8.46 -28.42 -5.44
CA ALA A 105 -7.71 -27.38 -4.75
C ALA A 105 -6.98 -27.95 -3.54
N VAL A 106 -5.65 -28.02 -3.58
CA VAL A 106 -4.78 -28.49 -2.49
C VAL A 106 -4.24 -27.37 -1.63
N ARG A 107 -4.24 -26.11 -2.12
CA ARG A 107 -3.91 -24.92 -1.34
C ARG A 107 -4.72 -23.72 -1.82
N TYR A 108 -5.40 -23.08 -0.88
CA TYR A 108 -6.10 -21.81 -1.08
C TYR A 108 -5.16 -20.66 -0.73
N ASN A 109 -4.90 -19.78 -1.68
CA ASN A 109 -3.91 -18.71 -1.50
C ASN A 109 -4.52 -17.39 -1.01
N ARG A 110 -5.84 -17.32 -0.79
CA ARG A 110 -6.61 -16.10 -0.52
C ARG A 110 -6.01 -15.24 0.59
N SER A 111 -5.79 -15.82 1.77
CA SER A 111 -5.22 -15.06 2.89
C SER A 111 -3.76 -14.65 2.67
N ASN A 112 -2.96 -15.52 2.00
CA ASN A 112 -1.58 -15.18 1.65
C ASN A 112 -1.49 -14.04 0.63
N GLU A 113 -2.47 -13.88 -0.24
CA GLU A 113 -2.52 -12.82 -1.24
C GLU A 113 -3.13 -11.53 -0.68
N LEU A 114 -4.27 -11.64 0.01
CA LEU A 114 -5.13 -10.49 0.31
C LEU A 114 -4.92 -9.89 1.70
N ASP A 115 -4.52 -10.68 2.71
CA ASP A 115 -4.39 -10.19 4.09
C ASP A 115 -2.96 -9.69 4.43
N ARG A 116 -2.04 -9.68 3.47
CA ARG A 116 -0.68 -9.18 3.69
C ARG A 116 -0.65 -7.66 3.71
N MET A 117 0.29 -7.12 4.49
CA MET A 117 0.51 -5.68 4.63
C MET A 117 1.68 -5.15 3.78
N ASP A 118 2.19 -5.95 2.84
CA ASP A 118 3.28 -5.55 1.94
C ASP A 118 2.76 -5.12 0.54
N GLY A 119 3.65 -4.60 -0.30
CA GLY A 119 3.32 -4.14 -1.65
C GLY A 119 3.16 -5.24 -2.71
N ARG A 120 3.25 -6.51 -2.33
CA ARG A 120 3.30 -7.65 -3.28
C ARG A 120 2.06 -7.77 -4.14
N TYR A 121 0.87 -7.54 -3.58
CA TYR A 121 -0.36 -7.60 -4.37
C TYR A 121 -0.49 -6.43 -5.35
N ALA A 122 0.00 -5.26 -4.98
CA ALA A 122 0.07 -4.12 -5.90
C ALA A 122 1.02 -4.40 -7.07
N GLU A 123 2.18 -4.99 -6.79
CA GLU A 123 3.14 -5.43 -7.81
C GLU A 123 2.54 -6.51 -8.73
N PHE A 124 1.81 -7.48 -8.17
CA PHE A 124 1.08 -8.49 -8.93
C PHE A 124 0.06 -7.87 -9.90
N LEU A 125 -0.72 -6.89 -9.44
CA LEU A 125 -1.65 -6.17 -10.32
C LEU A 125 -0.90 -5.42 -11.42
N GLU A 126 0.14 -4.68 -11.08
CA GLU A 126 0.89 -3.83 -12.01
C GLU A 126 1.63 -4.63 -13.07
N THR A 127 2.34 -5.69 -12.66
CA THR A 127 3.28 -6.39 -13.56
C THR A 127 2.72 -7.63 -14.23
N GLU A 128 1.64 -8.21 -13.70
CA GLU A 128 1.07 -9.45 -14.24
C GLU A 128 -0.38 -9.29 -14.69
N VAL A 129 -1.28 -8.84 -13.82
CA VAL A 129 -2.72 -8.81 -14.13
C VAL A 129 -3.05 -7.77 -15.19
N LEU A 130 -2.69 -6.49 -14.98
CA LEU A 130 -3.05 -5.42 -15.91
C LEU A 130 -2.41 -5.60 -17.29
N PRO A 131 -1.14 -6.01 -17.42
CA PRO A 131 -0.57 -6.37 -18.72
C PRO A 131 -1.29 -7.54 -19.41
N ALA A 132 -1.74 -8.55 -18.66
CA ALA A 132 -2.50 -9.66 -19.22
C ALA A 132 -3.90 -9.24 -19.70
N VAL A 133 -4.54 -8.30 -19.00
CA VAL A 133 -5.82 -7.69 -19.40
C VAL A 133 -5.66 -6.89 -20.68
N CYS A 134 -4.65 -6.04 -20.78
CA CYS A 134 -4.39 -5.20 -21.96
C CYS A 134 -4.03 -6.00 -23.24
N LYS A 135 -3.65 -7.27 -23.11
CA LYS A 135 -3.46 -8.19 -24.24
C LYS A 135 -4.78 -8.77 -24.78
N ARG A 136 -5.90 -8.54 -24.12
CA ARG A 136 -7.22 -9.07 -24.53
C ARG A 136 -7.93 -8.06 -25.44
N LYS A 137 -8.93 -8.59 -26.17
CA LYS A 137 -9.84 -7.82 -27.00
C LYS A 137 -11.26 -8.22 -26.69
N THR A 138 -12.19 -7.35 -26.93
CA THR A 138 -13.63 -7.64 -26.97
C THR A 138 -13.98 -8.49 -28.18
N ALA A 139 -15.18 -9.09 -28.20
CA ALA A 139 -15.64 -9.91 -29.30
C ALA A 139 -15.77 -9.10 -30.60
N ASP A 140 -16.08 -7.80 -30.52
CA ASP A 140 -16.10 -6.86 -31.64
C ASP A 140 -14.71 -6.31 -32.03
N GLY A 141 -13.64 -6.79 -31.40
CA GLY A 141 -12.25 -6.49 -31.74
C GLY A 141 -11.65 -5.23 -31.10
N ARG A 142 -12.37 -4.53 -30.20
CA ARG A 142 -11.82 -3.38 -29.48
C ARG A 142 -10.64 -3.80 -28.59
N GLU A 143 -9.55 -3.06 -28.65
CA GLU A 143 -8.41 -3.24 -27.76
C GLU A 143 -8.73 -2.73 -26.34
N ILE A 144 -8.26 -3.41 -25.31
CA ILE A 144 -8.45 -2.99 -23.92
C ILE A 144 -7.26 -2.12 -23.51
N LYS A 145 -7.50 -0.81 -23.38
CA LYS A 145 -6.53 0.18 -22.94
C LYS A 145 -6.97 0.78 -21.61
N ILE A 146 -6.11 0.70 -20.61
CA ILE A 146 -6.36 1.18 -19.25
C ILE A 146 -5.41 2.33 -18.97
N SER A 147 -5.93 3.43 -18.43
CA SER A 147 -5.13 4.55 -18.00
C SER A 147 -4.11 4.14 -16.93
N ASP A 148 -2.90 4.69 -16.99
CA ASP A 148 -1.82 4.48 -16.01
C ASP A 148 -1.83 5.49 -14.87
N ARG A 149 -2.66 6.53 -14.93
CA ARG A 149 -2.77 7.56 -13.88
C ARG A 149 -3.51 7.02 -12.65
N ALA A 150 -2.95 7.23 -11.47
CA ALA A 150 -3.58 6.82 -10.20
C ALA A 150 -4.97 7.43 -10.00
N THR A 151 -5.20 8.66 -10.49
CA THR A 151 -6.50 9.33 -10.38
C THR A 151 -7.63 8.65 -11.16
N ASP A 152 -7.26 7.82 -12.15
CA ASP A 152 -8.22 7.08 -12.97
C ASP A 152 -8.50 5.67 -12.42
N ARG A 153 -7.85 5.28 -11.31
CA ARG A 153 -7.87 3.92 -10.82
C ARG A 153 -8.50 3.81 -9.44
N ALA A 154 -9.53 3.00 -9.36
CA ALA A 154 -10.22 2.64 -8.13
C ALA A 154 -10.05 1.15 -7.83
N ILE A 155 -10.06 0.79 -6.54
CA ILE A 155 -9.92 -0.57 -6.08
C ILE A 155 -10.92 -0.88 -4.96
N TYR A 156 -11.54 -2.05 -5.04
CA TYR A 156 -12.58 -2.51 -4.13
C TYR A 156 -12.32 -3.92 -3.61
N GLY A 157 -12.76 -4.16 -2.40
CA GLY A 157 -12.86 -5.51 -1.86
C GLY A 157 -13.76 -5.62 -0.64
N ASN A 158 -14.17 -6.85 -0.36
CA ASN A 158 -14.92 -7.22 0.83
C ASN A 158 -14.08 -8.15 1.70
N SER A 159 -14.12 -8.01 3.02
CA SER A 159 -13.41 -8.88 3.98
C SER A 159 -11.88 -8.80 3.74
N SER A 160 -11.19 -9.92 3.53
CA SER A 160 -9.78 -9.92 3.12
C SER A 160 -9.54 -9.08 1.86
N GLY A 161 -10.51 -9.04 0.93
CA GLY A 161 -10.43 -8.13 -0.23
C GLY A 161 -10.48 -6.66 0.18
N GLY A 162 -11.19 -6.31 1.24
CA GLY A 162 -11.30 -4.94 1.77
C GLY A 162 -9.97 -4.41 2.30
N ILE A 163 -9.29 -5.18 3.15
CA ILE A 163 -7.95 -4.81 3.61
C ILE A 163 -6.94 -4.79 2.45
N CYS A 164 -7.07 -5.73 1.50
CA CYS A 164 -6.23 -5.75 0.30
C CYS A 164 -6.39 -4.48 -0.53
N ALA A 165 -7.62 -4.05 -0.80
CA ALA A 165 -7.91 -2.82 -1.54
C ALA A 165 -7.26 -1.61 -0.87
N PHE A 166 -7.41 -1.48 0.43
CA PHE A 166 -6.76 -0.42 1.21
C PHE A 166 -5.23 -0.54 1.14
N ASN A 167 -4.69 -1.74 1.39
CA ASN A 167 -3.25 -1.98 1.38
C ASN A 167 -2.59 -1.62 0.04
N VAL A 168 -3.20 -2.03 -1.08
CA VAL A 168 -2.67 -1.73 -2.43
C VAL A 168 -2.52 -0.22 -2.63
N ALA A 169 -3.57 0.56 -2.38
CA ALA A 169 -3.52 2.00 -2.55
C ALA A 169 -2.62 2.69 -1.50
N TRP A 170 -2.60 2.16 -0.28
CA TRP A 170 -1.76 2.71 0.79
C TRP A 170 -0.27 2.48 0.55
N GLN A 171 0.12 1.34 -0.01
CA GLN A 171 1.50 1.04 -0.40
C GLN A 171 1.90 1.73 -1.71
N ARG A 172 0.96 1.83 -2.66
CA ARG A 172 1.20 2.34 -4.02
C ARG A 172 0.14 3.40 -4.41
N PRO A 173 0.17 4.58 -3.75
CA PRO A 173 -0.75 5.68 -4.06
C PRO A 173 -0.52 6.26 -5.47
N ASP A 174 0.64 5.98 -6.08
CA ASP A 174 0.96 6.25 -7.47
C ASP A 174 0.25 5.33 -8.45
N LEU A 175 -0.24 4.18 -7.98
CA LEU A 175 -0.94 3.18 -8.80
C LEU A 175 -2.47 3.25 -8.64
N PHE A 176 -2.96 3.48 -7.41
CA PHE A 176 -4.38 3.61 -7.09
C PHE A 176 -4.61 4.75 -6.10
N SER A 177 -5.58 5.61 -6.37
CA SER A 177 -5.91 6.72 -5.46
C SER A 177 -7.32 6.67 -4.88
N ARG A 178 -8.17 5.74 -5.30
CA ARG A 178 -9.58 5.64 -4.92
C ARG A 178 -9.88 4.26 -4.37
N VAL A 179 -10.30 4.19 -3.11
CA VAL A 179 -10.46 2.94 -2.36
C VAL A 179 -11.87 2.79 -1.83
N TYR A 180 -12.45 1.61 -2.07
CA TYR A 180 -13.64 1.17 -1.38
C TYR A 180 -13.36 -0.14 -0.63
N THR A 181 -13.47 -0.12 0.69
CA THR A 181 -13.35 -1.31 1.55
C THR A 181 -14.67 -1.59 2.24
N SER A 182 -15.11 -2.84 2.19
CA SER A 182 -16.35 -3.32 2.80
C SER A 182 -16.03 -4.46 3.76
N CYS A 183 -16.54 -4.41 5.00
CA CYS A 183 -16.26 -5.39 6.06
C CYS A 183 -14.78 -5.74 6.14
N GLY A 184 -13.89 -4.74 6.05
CA GLY A 184 -12.45 -4.92 5.88
C GLY A 184 -11.81 -5.71 7.01
N THR A 185 -10.97 -6.70 6.69
CA THR A 185 -10.29 -7.58 7.67
C THR A 185 -9.12 -6.85 8.33
N PHE A 186 -9.37 -5.71 8.98
CA PHE A 186 -8.35 -4.96 9.74
C PHE A 186 -8.05 -5.56 11.12
N VAL A 187 -8.39 -6.81 11.32
CA VAL A 187 -8.09 -7.60 12.54
C VAL A 187 -6.72 -8.26 12.47
N SER A 188 -6.30 -8.94 13.54
CA SER A 188 -4.94 -9.48 13.67
C SER A 188 -4.67 -10.78 12.90
N PHE A 189 -5.23 -10.95 11.70
CA PHE A 189 -4.93 -12.13 10.85
C PHE A 189 -3.48 -12.19 10.41
N ARG A 190 -2.98 -11.11 9.84
CA ARG A 190 -1.61 -10.96 9.34
C ARG A 190 -1.07 -9.55 9.61
N GLY A 191 -1.43 -8.98 10.76
CA GLY A 191 -1.01 -7.65 11.18
C GLY A 191 -1.92 -6.51 10.74
N GLY A 192 -3.14 -6.78 10.23
CA GLY A 192 -4.10 -5.76 9.83
C GLY A 192 -4.49 -4.80 10.94
N ASP A 193 -4.47 -5.28 12.18
CA ASP A 193 -4.67 -4.53 13.42
C ASP A 193 -3.62 -3.41 13.67
N GLN A 194 -2.51 -3.41 12.95
CA GLN A 194 -1.50 -2.35 13.01
C GLN A 194 -1.88 -1.09 12.23
N TYR A 195 -2.79 -1.18 11.26
CA TYR A 195 -3.15 -0.04 10.40
C TYR A 195 -3.61 1.20 11.16
N PRO A 196 -4.45 1.14 12.21
CA PRO A 196 -4.82 2.35 12.95
C PRO A 196 -3.60 3.10 13.51
N ALA A 197 -2.58 2.38 13.98
CA ALA A 197 -1.35 2.98 14.49
C ALA A 197 -0.45 3.51 13.35
N LEU A 198 -0.29 2.73 12.27
CA LEU A 198 0.54 3.11 11.12
C LEU A 198 0.00 4.36 10.43
N ILE A 199 -1.31 4.43 10.18
CA ILE A 199 -1.98 5.58 9.55
C ILE A 199 -1.73 6.86 10.36
N ARG A 200 -1.83 6.82 11.69
CA ARG A 200 -1.59 7.97 12.57
C ARG A 200 -0.15 8.46 12.55
N LYS A 201 0.80 7.58 12.26
CA LYS A 201 2.25 7.86 12.28
C LYS A 201 2.80 8.25 10.92
N CYS A 202 2.08 7.94 9.85
CA CYS A 202 2.48 8.29 8.49
C CYS A 202 1.97 9.67 8.08
N GLU A 203 2.72 10.30 7.19
CA GLU A 203 2.22 11.40 6.39
C GLU A 203 1.07 10.90 5.52
N PRO A 204 -0.05 11.65 5.39
CA PRO A 204 -1.16 11.23 4.54
C PRO A 204 -0.73 11.13 3.08
N ARG A 205 -1.28 10.15 2.40
CA ARG A 205 -1.09 9.91 0.96
C ARG A 205 -2.26 10.48 0.16
N PRO A 206 -2.11 10.79 -1.13
CA PRO A 206 -3.19 11.33 -1.96
C PRO A 206 -4.16 10.20 -2.36
N ILE A 207 -4.80 9.59 -1.39
CA ILE A 207 -5.84 8.57 -1.60
C ILE A 207 -7.15 8.97 -0.92
N ARG A 208 -8.26 8.59 -1.53
CA ARG A 208 -9.62 8.76 -1.01
C ARG A 208 -10.16 7.39 -0.62
N VAL A 209 -10.73 7.27 0.57
CA VAL A 209 -11.15 6.00 1.15
C VAL A 209 -12.62 6.02 1.55
N PHE A 210 -13.42 5.10 1.01
CA PHE A 210 -14.75 4.82 1.51
C PHE A 210 -14.73 3.52 2.34
N LEU A 211 -15.17 3.61 3.59
CA LEU A 211 -15.30 2.49 4.52
C LEU A 211 -16.77 2.09 4.66
N GLN A 212 -17.08 0.83 4.45
CA GLN A 212 -18.38 0.27 4.80
C GLN A 212 -18.20 -0.92 5.73
N ASP A 213 -19.01 -1.01 6.76
CA ASP A 213 -19.11 -2.18 7.61
C ASP A 213 -20.52 -2.32 8.20
N ASN A 214 -20.77 -3.37 8.94
CA ASN A 214 -22.04 -3.67 9.57
C ASN A 214 -21.87 -3.81 11.09
N ASP A 215 -22.82 -3.29 11.85
CA ASP A 215 -22.74 -3.16 13.32
C ASP A 215 -22.71 -4.49 14.09
N GLN A 216 -23.01 -5.59 13.43
CA GLN A 216 -22.92 -6.96 13.98
C GLN A 216 -21.97 -7.81 13.14
N ASP A 217 -20.92 -7.20 12.59
CA ASP A 217 -19.91 -7.94 11.85
C ASP A 217 -19.17 -8.95 12.75
N SER A 218 -18.40 -9.83 12.15
CA SER A 218 -17.71 -10.93 12.79
C SER A 218 -16.91 -10.50 14.01
N TRP A 219 -17.05 -11.27 15.08
CA TRP A 219 -16.19 -11.21 16.25
C TRP A 219 -15.51 -12.56 16.46
N ASN A 220 -14.21 -12.54 16.70
CA ASN A 220 -13.42 -13.75 16.90
C ASN A 220 -12.49 -13.57 18.10
N PRO A 221 -12.47 -14.51 19.07
CA PRO A 221 -11.65 -14.35 20.28
C PRO A 221 -10.15 -14.32 20.01
N LEU A 222 -9.69 -14.83 18.85
CA LEU A 222 -8.27 -14.84 18.47
C LEU A 222 -7.86 -13.61 17.65
N PHE A 223 -8.79 -13.04 16.88
CA PHE A 223 -8.48 -12.00 15.90
C PHE A 223 -9.12 -10.65 16.21
N GLY A 224 -10.16 -10.61 17.05
CA GLY A 224 -10.88 -9.40 17.42
C GLY A 224 -12.18 -9.17 16.65
N SER A 225 -12.70 -7.96 16.75
CA SER A 225 -13.95 -7.49 16.16
C SER A 225 -13.67 -6.75 14.84
N TRP A 226 -14.29 -7.21 13.76
CA TRP A 226 -14.17 -6.54 12.46
C TRP A 226 -14.71 -5.12 12.52
N PHE A 227 -15.91 -4.93 13.09
CA PHE A 227 -16.54 -3.62 13.17
C PHE A 227 -15.71 -2.60 13.96
N GLU A 228 -15.24 -2.97 15.17
CA GLU A 228 -14.43 -2.09 16.00
C GLU A 228 -13.10 -1.70 15.33
N TYR A 229 -12.43 -2.64 14.63
CA TYR A 229 -11.23 -2.30 13.90
C TYR A 229 -11.48 -1.39 12.69
N ASN A 230 -12.61 -1.53 12.00
CA ASN A 230 -13.00 -0.59 10.94
C ASN A 230 -13.29 0.81 11.52
N GLU A 231 -13.89 0.92 12.70
CA GLU A 231 -14.04 2.20 13.41
C GLU A 231 -12.68 2.81 13.81
N LEU A 232 -11.74 2.00 14.30
CA LEU A 232 -10.37 2.44 14.61
C LEU A 232 -9.63 2.95 13.37
N VAL A 233 -9.78 2.26 12.23
CA VAL A 233 -9.22 2.70 10.94
C VAL A 233 -9.85 4.04 10.51
N LEU A 234 -11.17 4.19 10.59
CA LEU A 234 -11.86 5.45 10.29
C LEU A 234 -11.34 6.60 11.16
N SER A 235 -11.21 6.35 12.47
CA SER A 235 -10.67 7.33 13.43
C SER A 235 -9.23 7.72 13.07
N ALA A 236 -8.40 6.75 12.64
CA ALA A 236 -7.03 7.01 12.25
C ALA A 236 -6.93 7.81 10.94
N LEU A 237 -7.76 7.48 9.94
CA LEU A 237 -7.82 8.20 8.67
C LEU A 237 -8.26 9.66 8.87
N LYS A 238 -9.27 9.90 9.70
CA LYS A 238 -9.71 11.27 10.07
C LYS A 238 -8.59 12.05 10.76
N PHE A 239 -7.89 11.43 11.73
CA PHE A 239 -6.76 12.03 12.41
C PHE A 239 -5.62 12.39 11.46
N ALA A 240 -5.31 11.49 10.51
CA ALA A 240 -4.27 11.71 9.52
C ALA A 240 -4.70 12.67 8.39
N GLY A 241 -5.96 13.12 8.34
CA GLY A 241 -6.44 14.09 7.37
C GLY A 241 -6.77 13.52 5.99
N TYR A 242 -7.03 12.23 5.89
CA TYR A 242 -7.46 11.63 4.61
C TYR A 242 -8.85 12.08 4.19
N GLU A 243 -9.12 12.17 2.90
CA GLU A 243 -10.48 12.21 2.38
C GLU A 243 -11.15 10.87 2.65
N VAL A 244 -12.04 10.81 3.64
CA VAL A 244 -12.70 9.58 4.06
C VAL A 244 -14.20 9.79 4.25
N ARG A 245 -15.00 8.87 3.66
CA ARG A 245 -16.42 8.68 3.99
C ARG A 245 -16.64 7.27 4.50
N HIS A 246 -17.74 7.06 5.22
CA HIS A 246 -18.12 5.75 5.73
C HIS A 246 -19.64 5.58 5.74
N SER A 247 -20.04 4.31 5.78
CA SER A 247 -21.42 3.90 5.98
C SER A 247 -21.45 2.65 6.87
N TRP A 248 -22.03 2.78 8.05
CA TRP A 248 -22.26 1.64 8.96
C TRP A 248 -23.66 1.10 8.75
N GLY A 249 -23.74 -0.13 8.23
CA GLY A 249 -25.01 -0.85 8.00
C GLY A 249 -25.46 -1.66 9.21
N LYS A 250 -26.61 -2.27 9.08
CA LYS A 250 -27.15 -3.23 10.05
C LYS A 250 -26.86 -4.66 9.60
N GLY A 251 -26.48 -5.54 10.55
CA GLY A 251 -26.31 -6.98 10.32
C GLY A 251 -24.88 -7.47 10.42
N GLY A 252 -24.66 -8.73 10.03
CA GLY A 252 -23.38 -9.42 10.16
C GLY A 252 -22.44 -9.23 8.96
N HIS A 253 -21.42 -10.10 8.86
CA HIS A 253 -20.37 -10.09 7.84
C HIS A 253 -20.94 -10.34 6.42
N SER A 254 -21.39 -9.29 5.75
CA SER A 254 -22.10 -9.38 4.47
C SER A 254 -21.86 -8.17 3.60
N SER A 255 -21.72 -8.39 2.29
CA SER A 255 -21.63 -7.33 1.29
C SER A 255 -22.99 -6.73 0.88
N LYS A 256 -24.11 -7.11 1.52
CA LYS A 256 -25.46 -6.65 1.14
C LYS A 256 -25.56 -5.11 1.19
N ASN A 257 -25.16 -4.52 2.32
CA ASN A 257 -25.21 -3.06 2.49
C ASN A 257 -24.21 -2.35 1.56
N ALA A 258 -23.02 -2.93 1.35
CA ALA A 258 -22.04 -2.41 0.41
C ALA A 258 -22.58 -2.32 -1.03
N ARG A 259 -23.35 -3.33 -1.45
CA ARG A 259 -24.00 -3.34 -2.78
C ARG A 259 -25.08 -2.26 -2.88
N ALA A 260 -25.88 -2.11 -1.84
CA ALA A 260 -26.99 -1.15 -1.83
C ALA A 260 -26.55 0.30 -2.00
N ILE A 261 -25.37 0.66 -1.45
CA ILE A 261 -24.81 2.02 -1.51
C ILE A 261 -23.80 2.22 -2.64
N MET A 262 -23.56 1.20 -3.47
CA MET A 262 -22.55 1.24 -4.55
C MET A 262 -22.69 2.47 -5.48
N PRO A 263 -23.89 2.88 -5.93
CA PRO A 263 -24.03 4.06 -6.78
C PRO A 263 -23.45 5.33 -6.12
N ASP A 264 -23.75 5.56 -4.86
CA ASP A 264 -23.29 6.75 -4.13
C ASP A 264 -21.78 6.68 -3.84
N VAL A 265 -21.26 5.49 -3.58
CA VAL A 265 -19.83 5.27 -3.41
C VAL A 265 -19.08 5.58 -4.69
N LEU A 266 -19.55 5.10 -5.85
CA LEU A 266 -18.91 5.36 -7.15
C LEU A 266 -18.92 6.86 -7.49
N ARG A 267 -20.05 7.55 -7.32
CA ARG A 267 -20.13 8.99 -7.51
C ARG A 267 -19.11 9.72 -6.64
N TRP A 268 -19.06 9.40 -5.36
CA TRP A 268 -18.13 10.05 -4.46
C TRP A 268 -16.67 9.70 -4.75
N LEU A 269 -16.35 8.45 -5.11
CA LEU A 269 -14.99 8.08 -5.44
C LEU A 269 -14.46 8.85 -6.65
N PHE A 270 -15.32 9.12 -7.66
CA PHE A 270 -14.94 9.86 -8.85
C PHE A 270 -15.33 11.34 -8.81
N GLU A 271 -15.85 11.86 -7.67
CA GLU A 271 -16.11 13.28 -7.47
C GLU A 271 -14.81 14.09 -7.67
N GLY A 272 -14.88 15.10 -8.55
CA GLY A 272 -13.72 15.94 -8.90
C GLY A 272 -12.72 15.28 -9.87
N TRP A 273 -13.02 14.08 -10.41
CA TRP A 273 -12.20 13.51 -11.48
C TRP A 273 -12.12 14.51 -12.66
N PRO A 274 -10.97 14.68 -13.34
CA PRO A 274 -9.76 13.84 -13.30
C PRO A 274 -8.68 14.22 -12.26
N GLU A 275 -8.99 15.10 -11.33
CA GLU A 275 -8.02 15.53 -10.32
C GLU A 275 -7.71 14.41 -9.31
N LEU A 276 -6.46 14.39 -8.81
CA LEU A 276 -6.08 13.50 -7.71
C LEU A 276 -6.84 13.90 -6.43
N PRO A 277 -7.21 12.92 -5.58
CA PRO A 277 -7.67 13.19 -4.23
C PRO A 277 -6.66 14.08 -3.47
N LYS A 278 -7.18 15.01 -2.70
CA LYS A 278 -6.33 15.94 -1.96
C LYS A 278 -5.53 15.21 -0.89
N LYS A 279 -4.24 15.48 -0.84
CA LYS A 279 -3.39 15.08 0.28
C LYS A 279 -3.75 15.97 1.47
N GLY A 280 -4.29 15.36 2.51
CA GLY A 280 -4.68 16.07 3.72
C GLY A 280 -3.50 16.42 4.63
N LYS A 281 -3.80 17.06 5.76
CA LYS A 281 -2.81 17.46 6.77
C LYS A 281 -3.04 16.65 8.04
N SER A 282 -2.02 15.89 8.46
CA SER A 282 -2.06 15.12 9.71
C SER A 282 -2.12 16.03 10.95
N GLN A 283 -2.90 15.62 11.94
CA GLN A 283 -2.91 16.25 13.27
C GLN A 283 -1.69 15.86 14.13
N SER A 284 -0.82 14.96 13.62
CA SER A 284 0.38 14.54 14.33
C SER A 284 1.40 15.68 14.42
N LYS A 285 1.60 16.22 15.61
CA LYS A 285 2.63 17.24 15.88
C LYS A 285 4.03 16.74 15.53
N THR A 286 4.29 15.43 15.67
CA THR A 286 5.59 14.84 15.32
C THR A 286 5.82 14.86 13.81
N VAL A 287 4.83 14.45 13.02
CA VAL A 287 4.90 14.55 11.55
C VAL A 287 5.13 16.00 11.14
N ALA A 288 4.35 16.93 11.67
CA ALA A 288 4.48 18.36 11.37
C ALA A 288 5.86 18.94 11.77
N SER A 289 6.50 18.44 12.83
CA SER A 289 7.81 18.92 13.27
C SER A 289 8.99 18.39 12.44
N MET A 290 8.73 17.51 11.49
CA MET A 290 9.77 16.90 10.63
C MET A 290 9.68 17.37 9.19
N LEU A 291 8.48 17.66 8.69
CA LEU A 291 8.23 17.92 7.28
C LEU A 291 8.21 19.43 6.99
N VAL A 292 8.85 19.80 5.90
CA VAL A 292 8.71 21.14 5.31
C VAL A 292 7.43 21.14 4.48
N GLU A 293 6.55 22.11 4.68
CA GLU A 293 5.28 22.22 3.97
C GLU A 293 5.51 22.38 2.47
N GLY A 294 4.82 21.58 1.66
CA GLY A 294 4.95 21.57 0.20
C GLY A 294 6.16 20.77 -0.35
N GLU A 295 7.08 20.32 0.51
CA GLU A 295 8.20 19.49 0.07
C GLU A 295 7.79 18.03 -0.03
N GLU A 296 8.08 17.41 -1.17
CA GLU A 296 7.83 16.00 -1.45
C GLU A 296 9.14 15.26 -1.77
N TRP A 297 9.08 13.95 -1.76
CA TRP A 297 10.20 13.14 -2.23
C TRP A 297 10.43 13.37 -3.72
N ARG A 298 11.63 13.79 -4.08
CA ARG A 298 12.06 13.99 -5.45
C ARG A 298 12.99 12.85 -5.87
N CYS A 299 12.63 12.13 -6.93
CA CYS A 299 13.51 11.13 -7.54
C CYS A 299 14.67 11.86 -8.25
N ILE A 300 15.91 11.53 -7.89
CA ILE A 300 17.14 12.13 -8.42
C ILE A 300 18.06 11.10 -9.08
N GLY A 301 17.62 9.85 -9.16
CA GLY A 301 18.37 8.79 -9.83
C GLY A 301 17.57 7.49 -9.94
N GLU A 302 17.80 6.79 -11.03
CA GLU A 302 17.22 5.47 -11.30
C GLU A 302 18.31 4.43 -11.50
N ASN A 303 17.92 3.17 -11.60
CA ASN A 303 18.80 2.02 -11.79
C ASN A 303 19.90 1.90 -10.71
N ILE A 304 19.52 2.23 -9.46
CA ILE A 304 20.39 2.03 -8.30
C ILE A 304 20.46 0.52 -8.05
N SER A 305 21.68 -0.03 -7.99
CA SER A 305 21.90 -1.46 -7.81
C SER A 305 21.40 -1.96 -6.45
N ASP A 306 20.92 -3.18 -6.41
CA ASP A 306 20.62 -3.87 -5.16
C ASP A 306 21.90 -3.94 -4.30
N GLY A 307 21.76 -3.69 -3.00
CA GLY A 307 22.88 -3.63 -2.07
C GLY A 307 23.68 -2.32 -2.10
N ALA A 308 23.25 -1.32 -2.89
CA ALA A 308 23.82 0.02 -2.79
C ALA A 308 23.56 0.64 -1.40
N MET A 309 24.55 1.38 -0.87
CA MET A 309 24.49 1.99 0.44
C MET A 309 24.73 3.50 0.36
N LEU A 310 23.97 4.24 1.13
CA LEU A 310 24.16 5.68 1.34
C LEU A 310 24.95 5.91 2.63
N HIS A 311 25.92 6.82 2.58
CA HIS A 311 26.69 7.22 3.76
C HIS A 311 26.68 8.74 3.89
N PRO A 312 26.48 9.29 5.08
CA PRO A 312 26.69 10.72 5.33
C PRO A 312 28.12 11.13 4.97
N HIS A 313 28.32 12.31 4.42
CA HIS A 313 29.67 12.79 4.10
C HIS A 313 29.90 14.26 4.49
N SER A 314 28.99 15.17 4.14
CA SER A 314 29.08 16.57 4.52
C SER A 314 27.69 17.21 4.56
N GLU A 315 27.61 18.51 4.89
CA GLU A 315 26.36 19.29 4.82
C GLU A 315 25.72 19.33 3.42
N GLU A 316 26.48 19.08 2.37
CA GLU A 316 26.05 19.31 0.98
C GLU A 316 25.80 18.01 0.22
N LYS A 317 26.45 16.91 0.65
CA LYS A 317 26.49 15.68 -0.15
C LYS A 317 26.59 14.42 0.70
N VAL A 318 26.06 13.34 0.12
CA VAL A 318 26.22 11.96 0.63
C VAL A 318 27.15 11.17 -0.31
N VAL A 319 27.64 10.02 0.17
CA VAL A 319 28.31 9.03 -0.68
C VAL A 319 27.31 7.93 -1.02
N LEU A 320 27.10 7.66 -2.30
CA LEU A 320 26.45 6.46 -2.78
C LEU A 320 27.53 5.44 -3.12
N GLN A 321 27.51 4.32 -2.43
CA GLN A 321 28.39 3.19 -2.69
C GLN A 321 27.62 2.08 -3.42
N SER A 322 28.10 1.65 -4.58
CA SER A 322 27.58 0.49 -5.34
C SER A 322 28.76 -0.46 -5.61
N GLY A 323 28.86 -1.50 -4.79
CA GLY A 323 30.01 -2.38 -4.79
C GLY A 323 31.33 -1.62 -4.48
N LYS A 324 32.26 -1.63 -5.42
CA LYS A 324 33.55 -0.88 -5.30
C LYS A 324 33.44 0.59 -5.76
N GLN A 325 32.38 0.96 -6.48
CA GLN A 325 32.20 2.32 -6.98
C GLN A 325 31.62 3.22 -5.88
N LYS A 326 32.11 4.46 -5.83
CA LYS A 326 31.64 5.49 -4.90
C LYS A 326 31.43 6.79 -5.66
N GLU A 327 30.28 7.40 -5.42
CA GLU A 327 29.89 8.68 -6.01
C GLU A 327 29.47 9.65 -4.91
N PHE A 328 29.84 10.91 -5.03
CA PHE A 328 29.20 11.99 -4.29
C PHE A 328 27.88 12.34 -4.95
N VAL A 329 26.83 12.42 -4.16
CA VAL A 329 25.50 12.80 -4.61
C VAL A 329 25.04 14.04 -3.85
N PHE A 330 24.57 15.04 -4.60
CA PHE A 330 24.10 16.32 -4.08
C PHE A 330 22.56 16.38 -4.11
N ALA A 331 21.97 17.25 -3.29
CA ALA A 331 20.53 17.39 -3.20
C ALA A 331 19.86 17.85 -4.53
N ASN A 332 20.59 18.51 -5.41
CA ASN A 332 20.11 18.88 -6.75
C ASN A 332 20.07 17.70 -7.74
N GLY A 333 20.61 16.53 -7.35
CA GLY A 333 20.69 15.32 -8.19
C GLY A 333 22.01 15.19 -8.94
N SER A 334 22.92 16.17 -8.88
CA SER A 334 24.23 16.03 -9.51
C SER A 334 25.06 14.94 -8.82
N ARG A 335 25.89 14.26 -9.63
CA ARG A 335 26.75 13.17 -9.16
C ARG A 335 28.18 13.39 -9.66
N THR A 336 29.14 13.07 -8.83
CA THR A 336 30.55 13.11 -9.18
C THR A 336 31.28 11.89 -8.63
N LYS A 337 32.21 11.34 -9.39
CA LYS A 337 33.02 10.22 -8.90
C LYS A 337 33.78 10.64 -7.63
N ALA A 338 33.62 9.86 -6.58
CA ALA A 338 34.32 10.12 -5.34
C ALA A 338 35.80 9.71 -5.48
N LYS A 339 36.71 10.66 -5.22
CA LYS A 339 38.18 10.47 -5.31
C LYS A 339 38.81 10.54 -3.91
N GLY A 340 39.94 9.87 -3.75
CA GLY A 340 40.70 9.87 -2.51
C GLY A 340 40.22 8.81 -1.49
N LYS A 341 40.79 8.87 -0.27
CA LYS A 341 40.39 7.98 0.82
C LYS A 341 39.09 8.49 1.43
N ILE A 342 38.00 7.73 1.24
CA ILE A 342 36.67 8.04 1.80
C ILE A 342 36.46 7.10 2.97
N VAL A 343 36.26 7.66 4.15
CA VAL A 343 35.81 6.92 5.32
C VAL A 343 34.29 6.78 5.25
N LEU A 344 33.80 5.56 5.26
CA LEU A 344 32.38 5.26 5.29
C LEU A 344 31.94 4.96 6.72
N SER A 345 30.77 5.44 7.10
CA SER A 345 30.15 5.07 8.38
C SER A 345 29.66 3.63 8.34
N ASP A 346 29.68 2.95 9.48
CA ASP A 346 28.95 1.68 9.64
C ASP A 346 27.45 1.96 9.52
N PRO A 347 26.75 1.36 8.55
CA PRO A 347 25.33 1.62 8.32
C PRO A 347 24.42 1.03 9.39
N TYR A 348 24.95 0.19 10.26
CA TYR A 348 24.21 -0.57 11.27
C TYR A 348 24.52 -0.15 12.70
N THR A 349 25.37 0.87 12.86
CA THR A 349 25.74 1.47 14.14
C THR A 349 25.57 2.99 14.04
N ALA A 350 24.85 3.57 14.98
CA ALA A 350 24.63 5.02 15.04
C ALA A 350 25.03 5.58 16.41
N LEU A 351 25.91 6.59 16.39
CA LEU A 351 26.33 7.31 17.58
C LEU A 351 25.35 8.45 17.87
N TYR A 352 24.80 8.48 19.07
CA TYR A 352 23.89 9.54 19.52
C TYR A 352 24.60 10.92 19.51
N PRO A 353 23.90 12.01 19.15
CA PRO A 353 24.45 13.37 19.27
C PRO A 353 24.95 13.65 20.68
N GLY A 354 26.22 14.08 20.80
CA GLY A 354 26.87 14.25 22.12
C GLY A 354 27.61 13.00 22.62
N GLY A 355 27.52 11.87 21.95
CA GLY A 355 28.37 10.70 22.17
C GLY A 355 28.03 9.86 23.40
N THR A 356 26.90 10.08 24.07
CA THR A 356 26.56 9.41 25.33
C THR A 356 26.16 7.94 25.17
N HIS A 357 25.61 7.57 24.01
CA HIS A 357 25.21 6.19 23.74
C HIS A 357 25.27 5.86 22.25
N THR A 358 25.18 4.59 21.95
CA THR A 358 25.31 4.02 20.58
C THR A 358 24.20 3.02 20.33
N ALA A 359 23.42 3.27 19.27
CA ALA A 359 22.44 2.32 18.76
C ALA A 359 23.10 1.31 17.82
N LYS A 360 22.71 0.03 17.92
CA LYS A 360 23.15 -1.06 17.04
C LYS A 360 21.98 -1.89 16.55
N ARG A 361 21.91 -2.07 15.24
CA ARG A 361 20.95 -2.98 14.59
C ARG A 361 21.31 -4.44 14.86
N VAL A 362 20.28 -5.27 15.06
CA VAL A 362 20.39 -6.72 14.98
C VAL A 362 19.70 -7.18 13.68
N GLU A 363 20.40 -7.95 12.87
CA GLU A 363 19.89 -8.43 11.59
C GLU A 363 18.66 -9.31 11.77
N GLY A 364 17.64 -9.13 10.88
CA GLY A 364 16.40 -9.90 10.91
C GLY A 364 15.52 -9.63 12.12
N SER A 365 15.73 -8.52 12.85
CA SER A 365 14.91 -8.16 13.99
C SER A 365 14.20 -6.82 13.82
N ASN A 366 13.04 -6.69 14.46
CA ASN A 366 12.25 -5.47 14.51
C ASN A 366 12.55 -4.61 15.74
N TRP A 367 13.76 -4.71 16.28
CA TRP A 367 14.26 -3.84 17.35
C TRP A 367 15.71 -3.45 17.11
N VAL A 368 16.13 -2.35 17.77
CA VAL A 368 17.51 -1.88 17.78
C VAL A 368 17.97 -1.81 19.23
N TRP A 369 19.17 -2.30 19.48
CA TRP A 369 19.81 -2.21 20.78
C TRP A 369 20.41 -0.84 21.00
N ASP A 370 20.38 -0.38 22.24
CA ASP A 370 21.06 0.83 22.67
C ASP A 370 22.07 0.50 23.78
N TYR A 371 23.23 1.13 23.73
CA TYR A 371 24.35 0.93 24.63
C TYR A 371 24.83 2.27 25.16
N ILE A 372 25.16 2.34 26.45
CA ILE A 372 25.83 3.50 27.04
C ILE A 372 27.33 3.47 26.69
N ASN A 373 27.83 4.59 26.21
CA ASN A 373 29.25 4.79 25.96
C ASN A 373 29.97 5.15 27.28
N THR A 374 30.93 4.33 27.70
CA THR A 374 31.74 4.62 28.90
C THR A 374 32.88 5.57 28.56
N PRO A 375 33.45 6.29 29.55
CA PRO A 375 34.56 7.21 29.31
C PRO A 375 35.81 6.56 28.70
N ASP A 376 36.03 5.26 28.93
CA ASP A 376 37.11 4.47 28.31
C ASP A 376 36.79 3.97 26.90
N GLY A 377 35.67 4.43 26.31
CA GLY A 377 35.25 4.14 24.93
C GLY A 377 34.62 2.77 24.72
N LYS A 378 34.26 2.05 25.78
CA LYS A 378 33.55 0.77 25.68
C LYS A 378 32.05 0.96 25.71
N LEU A 379 31.33 -0.06 25.20
CA LEU A 379 29.88 -0.14 25.26
C LEU A 379 29.44 -0.92 26.50
N SER A 380 28.49 -0.38 27.26
CA SER A 380 27.94 -1.00 28.46
C SER A 380 26.40 -0.90 28.49
N HIS A 381 25.74 -1.60 29.42
CA HIS A 381 24.32 -1.51 29.69
C HIS A 381 23.44 -1.67 28.43
N GLY A 382 23.83 -2.58 27.53
CA GLY A 382 23.07 -2.85 26.29
C GLY A 382 21.70 -3.43 26.58
N GLN A 383 20.69 -2.92 25.89
CA GLN A 383 19.31 -3.44 25.96
C GLN A 383 18.58 -3.24 24.65
N GLN A 384 17.55 -4.05 24.42
CA GLN A 384 16.58 -3.85 23.34
C GLN A 384 15.79 -2.59 23.67
N PHE A 385 16.00 -1.51 22.93
CA PHE A 385 15.47 -0.20 23.30
C PHE A 385 14.46 0.34 22.30
N TYR A 386 14.72 0.22 21.01
CA TYR A 386 13.82 0.70 19.94
C TYR A 386 13.01 -0.45 19.40
N PHE A 387 11.67 -0.37 19.49
CA PHE A 387 10.73 -1.36 18.95
C PHE A 387 10.07 -0.82 17.68
N LEU A 388 10.17 -1.59 16.61
CA LEU A 388 9.80 -1.18 15.26
C LEU A 388 8.61 -1.95 14.73
N TYR A 389 7.94 -1.41 13.71
CA TYR A 389 6.86 -2.08 12.97
C TYR A 389 7.37 -3.07 11.91
N ALA A 390 8.64 -2.98 11.53
CA ALA A 390 9.27 -3.88 10.58
C ALA A 390 10.77 -3.96 10.89
N ASP A 391 11.44 -5.01 10.37
CA ASP A 391 12.84 -5.25 10.57
C ASP A 391 13.72 -4.04 10.25
N ALA A 392 14.71 -3.82 11.07
CA ALA A 392 15.64 -2.73 10.95
C ALA A 392 16.62 -2.95 9.78
N GLY A 393 16.67 -1.99 8.88
CA GLY A 393 17.74 -1.81 7.90
C GLY A 393 18.86 -0.91 8.43
N GLN A 394 19.32 0.04 7.62
CA GLN A 394 20.28 1.06 8.04
C GLN A 394 19.68 1.98 9.10
N ILE A 395 20.53 2.43 10.04
CA ILE A 395 20.16 3.32 11.13
C ILE A 395 21.06 4.56 11.17
N LEU A 396 20.48 5.69 11.58
CA LEU A 396 21.24 6.93 11.84
C LEU A 396 20.45 7.86 12.77
N TYR A 397 21.12 8.74 13.50
CA TYR A 397 20.48 9.80 14.26
C TYR A 397 20.40 11.11 13.50
N ASP A 398 19.37 11.91 13.78
CA ASP A 398 19.36 13.33 13.48
C ASP A 398 20.07 14.13 14.61
N ALA A 399 20.31 15.42 14.37
CA ALA A 399 20.97 16.29 15.35
C ALA A 399 20.16 16.52 16.64
N SER A 400 18.86 16.20 16.64
CA SER A 400 17.96 16.28 17.80
C SER A 400 17.86 14.97 18.57
N GLY A 401 18.56 13.91 18.13
CA GLY A 401 18.58 12.60 18.79
C GLY A 401 17.42 11.68 18.46
N TYR A 402 16.71 11.90 17.34
CA TYR A 402 15.78 10.93 16.81
C TYR A 402 16.51 9.89 15.96
N LEU A 403 16.21 8.61 16.20
CA LEU A 403 16.77 7.50 15.42
C LEU A 403 15.91 7.25 14.18
N TYR A 404 16.52 7.35 13.01
CA TYR A 404 15.93 7.00 11.71
C TYR A 404 16.33 5.59 11.31
N VAL A 405 15.37 4.79 10.92
CA VAL A 405 15.57 3.37 10.58
C VAL A 405 14.95 3.09 9.23
N ALA A 406 15.77 2.73 8.24
CA ALA A 406 15.30 2.22 6.96
C ALA A 406 14.56 0.89 7.14
N SER A 407 13.42 0.69 6.51
CA SER A 407 12.62 -0.53 6.67
C SER A 407 11.62 -0.76 5.54
N LYS A 408 10.93 -1.91 5.56
CA LYS A 408 9.90 -2.26 4.58
C LYS A 408 8.64 -1.38 4.64
N VAL A 409 8.39 -0.70 5.75
CA VAL A 409 7.23 0.20 5.89
C VAL A 409 7.57 1.66 5.62
N GLY A 410 8.80 1.97 5.23
CA GLY A 410 9.34 3.32 5.06
C GLY A 410 10.48 3.59 6.06
N ILE A 411 10.75 4.88 6.33
CA ILE A 411 11.76 5.29 7.31
C ILE A 411 11.05 5.48 8.65
N GLN A 412 11.27 4.59 9.60
CA GLN A 412 10.71 4.70 10.94
C GLN A 412 11.57 5.67 11.76
N VAL A 413 10.94 6.64 12.40
CA VAL A 413 11.64 7.65 13.21
C VAL A 413 11.23 7.49 14.67
N CYS A 414 12.19 7.14 15.51
CA CYS A 414 12.01 6.86 16.92
C CYS A 414 12.43 8.04 17.79
N ASP A 415 11.68 8.27 18.86
CA ASP A 415 12.04 9.24 19.89
C ASP A 415 13.10 8.69 20.86
N GLN A 416 13.54 9.56 21.78
CA GLN A 416 14.53 9.23 22.83
C GLN A 416 14.03 8.20 23.86
N ASN A 417 12.77 7.79 23.81
CA ASN A 417 12.20 6.71 24.62
C ASN A 417 12.03 5.40 23.83
N GLY A 418 12.67 5.28 22.66
CA GLY A 418 12.65 4.08 21.83
C GLY A 418 11.34 3.84 21.04
N ARG A 419 10.42 4.82 20.99
CA ARG A 419 9.10 4.66 20.40
C ARG A 419 9.06 5.23 18.97
N VAL A 420 8.54 4.47 18.01
CA VAL A 420 8.25 4.98 16.66
C VAL A 420 7.20 6.07 16.75
N ARG A 421 7.56 7.31 16.42
CA ARG A 421 6.71 8.50 16.47
C ARG A 421 6.15 8.88 15.11
N THR A 422 6.93 8.61 14.06
CA THR A 422 6.48 8.84 12.69
C THR A 422 7.16 7.85 11.74
N ILE A 423 6.57 7.71 10.55
CA ILE A 423 7.11 6.89 9.47
C ILE A 423 7.07 7.76 8.21
N LEU A 424 8.23 8.05 7.65
CA LEU A 424 8.34 8.76 6.39
C LEU A 424 8.21 7.76 5.25
N SER A 425 7.10 7.84 4.53
CA SER A 425 6.81 6.93 3.41
C SER A 425 7.43 7.44 2.13
N LEU A 426 7.99 6.52 1.33
CA LEU A 426 8.49 6.80 -0.02
C LEU A 426 7.54 6.27 -1.09
N PRO A 427 7.58 6.78 -2.32
CA PRO A 427 6.75 6.28 -3.42
C PRO A 427 6.90 4.77 -3.69
N GLY A 428 8.08 4.20 -3.46
CA GLY A 428 8.32 2.75 -3.61
C GLY A 428 7.93 1.90 -2.40
N GLY A 429 7.58 2.52 -1.26
CA GLY A 429 7.26 1.85 0.00
C GLY A 429 8.50 1.44 0.80
N GLU A 430 9.12 0.31 0.47
CA GLU A 430 10.33 -0.21 1.14
C GLU A 430 11.53 0.72 0.94
N VAL A 431 12.30 0.93 2.01
CA VAL A 431 13.53 1.72 2.02
C VAL A 431 14.70 0.84 2.40
N THR A 432 15.73 0.82 1.57
CA THR A 432 16.93 -0.02 1.77
C THR A 432 18.06 0.71 2.49
N THR A 433 18.28 1.98 2.18
CA THR A 433 19.39 2.77 2.73
C THR A 433 19.02 4.25 2.81
N ILE A 434 19.59 4.95 3.79
CA ILE A 434 19.32 6.37 4.07
C ILE A 434 20.59 7.12 4.46
N ALA A 435 20.66 8.41 4.15
CA ALA A 435 21.72 9.28 4.69
C ALA A 435 21.26 10.74 4.69
N PHE A 436 21.79 11.53 5.63
CA PHE A 436 21.62 12.99 5.64
C PHE A 436 22.79 13.72 4.98
N ALA A 437 22.47 14.81 4.26
CA ALA A 437 23.39 15.91 3.99
C ALA A 437 22.69 17.20 4.43
N GLY A 438 23.18 17.81 5.51
CA GLY A 438 22.49 18.91 6.18
C GLY A 438 21.06 18.54 6.55
N ASN A 439 20.10 19.27 6.06
CA ASN A 439 18.68 18.99 6.26
C ASN A 439 18.02 18.22 5.08
N HIS A 440 18.80 17.67 4.17
CA HIS A 440 18.31 16.82 3.10
C HIS A 440 18.50 15.34 3.48
N LEU A 441 17.38 14.61 3.52
CA LEU A 441 17.39 13.16 3.71
C LEU A 441 17.35 12.48 2.35
N PHE A 442 18.36 11.66 2.08
CA PHE A 442 18.46 10.80 0.90
C PHE A 442 18.00 9.40 1.28
N ALA A 443 17.33 8.73 0.35
CA ALA A 443 16.85 7.38 0.55
C ALA A 443 16.80 6.60 -0.76
N VAL A 444 17.06 5.29 -0.70
CA VAL A 444 16.88 4.39 -1.85
C VAL A 444 15.67 3.49 -1.61
N SER A 445 14.82 3.42 -2.63
CA SER A 445 13.63 2.57 -2.65
C SER A 445 13.44 2.00 -4.07
N LYS A 446 13.32 0.68 -4.19
CA LYS A 446 13.09 -0.03 -5.46
C LYS A 446 13.99 0.44 -6.61
N GLY A 447 15.30 0.49 -6.37
CA GLY A 447 16.27 0.89 -7.39
C GLY A 447 16.24 2.37 -7.79
N ARG A 448 15.55 3.21 -7.03
CA ARG A 448 15.49 4.66 -7.24
C ARG A 448 16.04 5.41 -6.05
N LEU A 449 16.78 6.47 -6.32
CA LEU A 449 17.32 7.38 -5.32
C LEU A 449 16.44 8.61 -5.20
N TYR A 450 15.99 8.85 -3.98
CA TYR A 450 15.16 9.99 -3.62
C TYR A 450 15.87 10.95 -2.68
N VAL A 451 15.46 12.20 -2.71
CA VAL A 451 15.87 13.22 -1.75
C VAL A 451 14.66 14.04 -1.31
N ARG A 452 14.65 14.43 -0.04
CA ARG A 452 13.63 15.32 0.52
C ARG A 452 14.27 16.26 1.55
N LYS A 453 13.90 17.54 1.52
CA LYS A 453 14.26 18.49 2.55
C LYS A 453 13.35 18.32 3.76
N LEU A 454 13.93 18.31 4.95
CA LEU A 454 13.23 18.19 6.23
C LEU A 454 13.47 19.42 7.10
N LEU A 455 12.66 19.58 8.15
CA LEU A 455 12.91 20.55 9.24
C LEU A 455 14.03 20.06 10.19
N ARG A 456 14.47 18.83 10.05
CA ARG A 456 15.51 18.17 10.83
C ARG A 456 16.78 18.06 10.01
N SER A 457 17.93 18.09 10.67
CA SER A 457 19.24 17.89 10.02
C SER A 457 19.95 16.67 10.59
N GLY A 458 20.82 16.08 9.77
CA GLY A 458 21.69 14.98 10.21
C GLY A 458 22.73 15.43 11.24
N THR A 459 23.34 14.45 11.88
CA THR A 459 24.51 14.69 12.74
C THR A 459 25.78 14.59 11.92
N HIS A 460 26.79 15.39 12.29
CA HIS A 460 28.17 15.23 11.80
C HIS A 460 29.01 14.32 12.70
N ASN A 461 28.41 13.72 13.72
CA ASN A 461 29.09 12.80 14.62
C ASN A 461 29.50 11.53 13.86
N GLY A 462 30.81 11.31 13.72
CA GLY A 462 31.38 10.21 12.94
C GLY A 462 31.90 10.58 11.56
N LEU A 463 31.65 11.80 11.08
CA LEU A 463 32.34 12.31 9.92
C LEU A 463 33.79 12.66 10.30
N PRO A 464 34.79 12.36 9.45
CA PRO A 464 36.14 12.86 9.68
C PRO A 464 36.07 14.39 9.75
N LYS A 465 36.66 14.98 10.82
CA LYS A 465 36.81 16.43 10.88
C LYS A 465 37.41 16.87 9.56
N SER A 466 36.75 17.78 8.86
CA SER A 466 37.29 18.34 7.63
C SER A 466 38.71 18.77 7.92
N GLU A 467 39.67 18.30 7.13
CA GLU A 467 41.00 18.91 7.10
C GLU A 467 40.75 20.39 6.88
N LYS A 468 41.19 21.20 7.84
CA LYS A 468 41.21 22.65 7.72
C LYS A 468 41.94 22.95 6.42
N GLN A 469 41.24 23.62 5.51
CA GLN A 469 41.91 24.24 4.37
C GLN A 469 42.99 25.17 4.94
N GLY A 470 44.26 24.75 4.80
CA GLY A 470 45.43 25.60 4.94
C GLY A 470 45.70 26.33 3.65
#